data_67e0b84887a46820b233d6656ba29885
#
_entry.id   67e0b84887a46820b233d6656ba29885
#
_cell.length_a   1.000
_cell.length_b   1.000
_cell.length_c   1.000
_cell.angle_alpha   90.00
_cell.angle_beta   90.00
_cell.angle_gamma   90.00
#
_symmetry.space_group_name_H-M   'P 1'
#
loop_
_entity.id
_entity.type
_entity.pdbx_description
1 polymer ?
#
loop_
_entity_poly.entity_id
_entity_poly.type
_entity_poly.pdbx_seq_one_letter_code
_entity_poly.pdbx_strand_id
1 'polypeptide(L)'
;MAGTAATATRRVPTAGTVTATGRATASAASSRTSSADRTTLLDLKICPGCGDRADVPTVEQGRLVCLRCEHRWAFHRLPLFALTGPSGGGKSTVGPALARRLAGEAVVLEQDVLWTGGLRDDVDGHPLFRSTWLRMAAMIHQNGRPVVLCGTVVPPEFEPLPERVFFSGIHYLALVAEPEVLTARLRARPAWREWDEPRIAEMLEFNDWLRAEAATMSPPVALFDTTDAPLEAAVDHVAAWVRRVASAARRSGSPGAALKR
;
A
#
# COMPACT_ATOMS: atom_id res chain seq x y z
N MET A 1 17.49 51.05 6.84
CA MET A 1 16.56 51.54 5.79
C MET A 1 15.61 50.38 5.43
N ALA A 2 14.36 50.54 5.80
CA ALA A 2 13.32 49.52 5.57
C ALA A 2 12.74 49.67 4.19
N GLY A 3 12.66 48.59 3.45
CA GLY A 3 11.97 48.50 2.14
C GLY A 3 10.77 47.60 2.24
N THR A 4 9.59 48.21 2.26
CA THR A 4 8.27 47.58 2.27
C THR A 4 7.95 47.04 0.89
N ALA A 5 7.66 45.72 0.78
CA ALA A 5 7.13 45.10 -0.43
C ALA A 5 5.61 44.95 -0.28
N ALA A 6 4.87 45.53 -1.21
CA ALA A 6 3.40 45.52 -1.25
C ALA A 6 2.86 44.20 -1.80
N THR A 7 1.90 43.62 -1.08
CA THR A 7 1.15 42.43 -1.46
C THR A 7 0.01 42.80 -2.39
N ALA A 8 0.02 42.35 -3.62
CA ALA A 8 -1.06 42.50 -4.59
C ALA A 8 -2.05 41.33 -4.50
N THR A 9 -3.23 41.59 -3.97
CA THR A 9 -4.35 40.64 -3.88
C THR A 9 -5.09 40.60 -5.22
N ARG A 10 -5.03 39.50 -5.93
CA ARG A 10 -5.78 39.26 -7.19
C ARG A 10 -7.19 38.70 -6.84
N ARG A 11 -8.22 39.46 -7.16
CA ARG A 11 -9.63 39.07 -7.04
C ARG A 11 -10.00 38.07 -8.15
N VAL A 12 -10.71 37.00 -7.74
CA VAL A 12 -11.34 36.02 -8.64
C VAL A 12 -12.78 36.48 -8.91
N PRO A 13 -13.27 36.46 -10.17
CA PRO A 13 -14.64 36.85 -10.48
C PRO A 13 -15.63 35.72 -10.16
N THR A 14 -16.75 36.09 -9.54
CA THR A 14 -17.90 35.24 -9.25
C THR A 14 -18.72 34.99 -10.49
N ALA A 15 -19.01 33.71 -10.79
CA ALA A 15 -19.89 33.28 -11.88
C ALA A 15 -21.37 33.49 -11.52
N GLY A 16 -22.13 34.01 -12.47
CA GLY A 16 -23.53 34.34 -12.36
C GLY A 16 -24.45 33.10 -12.36
N THR A 17 -25.55 33.27 -11.65
CA THR A 17 -26.69 32.35 -11.54
C THR A 17 -27.47 32.28 -12.84
N VAL A 18 -27.63 31.10 -13.42
CA VAL A 18 -28.56 30.83 -14.54
C VAL A 18 -29.72 30.00 -14.01
N THR A 19 -30.89 30.63 -13.95
CA THR A 19 -32.17 29.94 -13.70
C THR A 19 -32.70 29.34 -14.99
N ALA A 20 -32.91 28.01 -15.02
CA ALA A 20 -33.64 27.36 -16.11
C ALA A 20 -34.76 26.51 -15.51
N THR A 21 -35.99 27.01 -15.70
CA THR A 21 -37.24 26.25 -15.54
C THR A 21 -37.49 25.46 -16.82
N GLY A 22 -37.61 24.14 -16.67
CA GLY A 22 -37.96 23.26 -17.79
C GLY A 22 -38.39 21.88 -17.29
N ARG A 23 -39.68 21.71 -17.06
CA ARG A 23 -40.30 20.43 -16.68
C ARG A 23 -40.50 19.59 -17.94
N ALA A 24 -39.73 18.52 -18.09
CA ALA A 24 -39.98 17.52 -19.13
C ALA A 24 -40.19 16.14 -18.43
N THR A 25 -41.42 15.63 -18.54
CA THR A 25 -41.81 14.27 -18.18
C THR A 25 -41.31 13.34 -19.28
N ALA A 26 -40.32 12.52 -19.00
CA ALA A 26 -39.89 11.43 -19.89
C ALA A 26 -40.23 10.09 -19.22
N SER A 27 -41.08 9.34 -19.90
CA SER A 27 -41.47 7.97 -19.63
C SER A 27 -40.24 7.05 -19.65
N ALA A 28 -40.02 6.33 -18.55
CA ALA A 28 -38.96 5.35 -18.43
C ALA A 28 -39.34 4.06 -19.12
N ALA A 29 -38.86 3.84 -20.32
CA ALA A 29 -38.77 2.51 -20.92
C ALA A 29 -37.57 1.78 -20.32
N SER A 30 -37.83 0.85 -19.41
CA SER A 30 -36.82 -0.06 -18.83
C SER A 30 -36.34 -1.04 -19.89
N SER A 31 -35.26 -0.73 -20.58
CA SER A 31 -34.50 -1.73 -21.32
C SER A 31 -33.50 -2.37 -20.36
N ARG A 32 -33.77 -3.61 -19.91
CA ARG A 32 -32.82 -4.46 -19.21
C ARG A 32 -31.72 -4.84 -20.20
N THR A 33 -30.69 -4.04 -20.29
CA THR A 33 -29.45 -4.43 -20.95
C THR A 33 -28.67 -5.36 -20.00
N SER A 34 -28.28 -6.49 -20.55
CA SER A 34 -27.44 -7.53 -19.97
C SER A 34 -26.26 -6.97 -19.19
N SER A 35 -26.09 -7.42 -17.91
CA SER A 35 -25.12 -6.90 -16.95
C SER A 35 -23.72 -7.53 -17.10
N ALA A 36 -23.21 -7.68 -18.32
CA ALA A 36 -21.98 -8.45 -18.54
C ALA A 36 -20.69 -7.60 -18.68
N ASP A 37 -20.78 -6.27 -18.69
CA ASP A 37 -19.57 -5.44 -18.91
C ASP A 37 -19.64 -4.09 -18.20
N ARG A 38 -19.78 -4.10 -16.87
CA ARG A 38 -19.48 -2.91 -16.07
C ARG A 38 -18.04 -2.99 -15.63
N THR A 39 -17.22 -2.19 -16.27
CA THR A 39 -15.82 -1.93 -15.93
C THR A 39 -15.64 -1.87 -14.43
N THR A 40 -14.85 -2.79 -13.88
CA THR A 40 -14.48 -2.78 -12.47
C THR A 40 -13.74 -1.50 -12.18
N LEU A 41 -14.28 -0.65 -11.30
CA LEU A 41 -13.60 0.57 -10.88
C LEU A 41 -12.29 0.19 -10.17
N LEU A 42 -11.22 0.91 -10.46
CA LEU A 42 -9.94 0.69 -9.79
C LEU A 42 -9.96 1.16 -8.33
N ASP A 43 -10.75 2.18 -7.99
CA ASP A 43 -11.00 2.53 -6.58
C ASP A 43 -12.07 1.61 -6.00
N LEU A 44 -11.62 0.64 -5.22
CA LEU A 44 -12.48 -0.38 -4.60
C LEU A 44 -13.41 0.18 -3.52
N LYS A 45 -13.22 1.43 -3.09
CA LYS A 45 -14.12 2.12 -2.15
C LYS A 45 -15.36 2.71 -2.84
N ILE A 46 -15.41 2.71 -4.18
CA ILE A 46 -16.56 3.24 -4.95
C ILE A 46 -17.42 2.08 -5.48
N CYS A 47 -18.70 2.10 -5.16
CA CYS A 47 -19.63 1.10 -5.64
C CYS A 47 -19.92 1.26 -7.14
N PRO A 48 -19.66 0.24 -7.99
CA PRO A 48 -19.96 0.34 -9.42
C PRO A 48 -21.47 0.33 -9.72
N GLY A 49 -22.32 -0.04 -8.75
CA GLY A 49 -23.76 -0.06 -8.90
C GLY A 49 -24.45 1.29 -8.70
N CYS A 50 -24.08 2.02 -7.65
CA CYS A 50 -24.72 3.29 -7.30
C CYS A 50 -23.76 4.49 -7.19
N GLY A 51 -22.44 4.28 -7.33
CA GLY A 51 -21.44 5.33 -7.23
C GLY A 51 -21.14 5.79 -5.78
N ASP A 52 -21.75 5.17 -4.78
CA ASP A 52 -21.51 5.50 -3.38
C ASP A 52 -20.10 5.14 -2.96
N ARG A 53 -19.52 5.92 -2.03
CA ARG A 53 -18.19 5.70 -1.49
C ARG A 53 -18.26 5.16 -0.07
N ALA A 54 -17.64 4.01 0.16
CA ALA A 54 -17.53 3.41 1.48
C ALA A 54 -16.23 3.83 2.16
N ASP A 55 -16.31 4.50 3.32
CA ASP A 55 -15.10 4.79 4.11
C ASP A 55 -14.53 3.51 4.72
N VAL A 56 -15.40 2.62 5.19
CA VAL A 56 -15.03 1.28 5.65
C VAL A 56 -15.60 0.25 4.66
N PRO A 57 -14.77 -0.31 3.77
CA PRO A 57 -15.22 -1.30 2.79
C PRO A 57 -15.61 -2.62 3.49
N THR A 58 -16.66 -3.26 2.99
CA THR A 58 -17.16 -4.53 3.50
C THR A 58 -16.93 -5.64 2.48
N VAL A 59 -16.37 -6.76 2.94
CA VAL A 59 -16.13 -7.96 2.12
C VAL A 59 -16.88 -9.15 2.71
N GLU A 60 -17.77 -9.74 1.92
CA GLU A 60 -18.50 -10.96 2.27
C GLU A 60 -18.28 -12.01 1.19
N GLN A 61 -17.95 -13.23 1.59
CA GLN A 61 -17.72 -14.35 0.68
C GLN A 61 -16.75 -14.02 -0.48
N GLY A 62 -15.72 -13.20 -0.20
CA GLY A 62 -14.72 -12.79 -1.20
C GLY A 62 -15.18 -11.73 -2.20
N ARG A 63 -16.34 -11.10 -1.98
CA ARG A 63 -16.88 -10.00 -2.80
C ARG A 63 -17.01 -8.74 -1.99
N LEU A 64 -16.77 -7.60 -2.60
CA LEU A 64 -17.13 -6.30 -2.02
C LEU A 64 -18.65 -6.14 -2.01
N VAL A 65 -19.16 -5.52 -0.95
CA VAL A 65 -20.60 -5.29 -0.75
C VAL A 65 -20.83 -3.81 -0.48
N CYS A 66 -21.74 -3.21 -1.23
CA CYS A 66 -22.21 -1.87 -0.97
C CYS A 66 -23.33 -1.88 0.08
N LEU A 67 -23.10 -1.28 1.22
CA LEU A 67 -24.11 -1.21 2.29
C LEU A 67 -25.32 -0.32 1.94
N ARG A 68 -25.20 0.51 0.90
CA ARG A 68 -26.28 1.41 0.47
C ARG A 68 -27.28 0.75 -0.51
N CYS A 69 -26.76 -0.03 -1.47
CA CYS A 69 -27.58 -0.63 -2.53
C CYS A 69 -27.46 -2.14 -2.65
N GLU A 70 -26.75 -2.77 -1.71
CA GLU A 70 -26.51 -4.22 -1.63
C GLU A 70 -25.82 -4.82 -2.85
N HIS A 71 -25.32 -3.97 -3.77
CA HIS A 71 -24.55 -4.44 -4.93
C HIS A 71 -23.31 -5.18 -4.48
N ARG A 72 -23.04 -6.33 -5.09
CA ARG A 72 -21.89 -7.20 -4.81
C ARG A 72 -21.03 -7.34 -6.06
N TRP A 73 -19.70 -7.05 -5.94
CA TRP A 73 -18.81 -7.19 -7.08
C TRP A 73 -17.54 -7.93 -6.71
N ALA A 74 -16.99 -8.61 -7.73
CA ALA A 74 -15.73 -9.32 -7.61
C ALA A 74 -14.55 -8.34 -7.67
N PHE A 75 -13.46 -8.69 -7.02
CA PHE A 75 -12.19 -7.99 -7.08
C PHE A 75 -11.03 -8.98 -6.88
N HIS A 76 -9.83 -8.60 -7.31
CA HIS A 76 -8.64 -9.41 -7.06
C HIS A 76 -8.14 -9.20 -5.64
N ARG A 77 -8.42 -10.17 -4.77
CA ARG A 77 -8.00 -10.16 -3.37
C ARG A 77 -6.68 -10.93 -3.24
N LEU A 78 -5.56 -10.29 -3.65
CA LEU A 78 -4.23 -10.89 -3.62
C LEU A 78 -3.52 -10.64 -2.28
N PRO A 79 -2.46 -11.40 -1.95
CA PRO A 79 -1.61 -11.10 -0.79
C PRO A 79 -0.80 -9.82 -1.04
N LEU A 80 -0.63 -9.01 0.02
CA LEU A 80 0.34 -7.92 0.07
C LEU A 80 1.59 -8.40 0.80
N PHE A 81 2.75 -8.06 0.27
CA PHE A 81 4.05 -8.35 0.88
C PHE A 81 4.68 -7.06 1.40
N ALA A 82 4.94 -6.97 2.69
CA ALA A 82 5.64 -5.86 3.31
C ALA A 82 7.10 -6.26 3.56
N LEU A 83 8.02 -5.72 2.76
CA LEU A 83 9.46 -5.84 2.99
C LEU A 83 9.88 -4.69 3.91
N THR A 84 10.02 -4.99 5.19
CA THR A 84 10.22 -4.02 6.27
C THR A 84 11.63 -4.09 6.87
N GLY A 85 11.83 -3.39 7.97
CA GLY A 85 13.08 -3.34 8.74
C GLY A 85 13.61 -1.93 8.92
N PRO A 86 14.65 -1.73 9.76
CA PRO A 86 15.22 -0.42 10.03
C PRO A 86 15.84 0.22 8.79
N SER A 87 15.99 1.52 8.81
CA SER A 87 16.87 2.19 7.85
C SER A 87 18.29 1.60 7.96
N GLY A 88 18.96 1.39 6.83
CA GLY A 88 20.25 0.67 6.82
C GLY A 88 20.12 -0.87 6.67
N GLY A 89 18.94 -1.47 6.91
CA GLY A 89 18.70 -2.91 6.75
C GLY A 89 18.81 -3.44 5.32
N GLY A 90 18.92 -2.58 4.30
CA GLY A 90 19.17 -2.99 2.91
C GLY A 90 17.96 -2.92 1.97
N LYS A 91 16.76 -2.53 2.42
CA LYS A 91 15.54 -2.49 1.59
C LYS A 91 15.70 -1.77 0.26
N SER A 92 16.22 -0.52 0.28
CA SER A 92 16.40 0.29 -0.93
C SER A 92 17.50 -0.23 -1.86
N THR A 93 18.35 -1.16 -1.40
CA THR A 93 19.34 -1.87 -2.22
C THR A 93 18.74 -3.15 -2.82
N VAL A 94 17.97 -3.88 -2.02
CA VAL A 94 17.27 -5.12 -2.43
C VAL A 94 16.13 -4.80 -3.40
N GLY A 95 15.34 -3.75 -3.17
CA GLY A 95 14.14 -3.41 -3.92
C GLY A 95 14.32 -3.38 -5.45
N PRO A 96 15.28 -2.63 -6.01
CA PRO A 96 15.51 -2.58 -7.46
C PRO A 96 15.93 -3.93 -8.06
N ALA A 97 16.76 -4.70 -7.35
CA ALA A 97 17.15 -6.04 -7.80
C ALA A 97 15.98 -7.03 -7.73
N LEU A 98 15.18 -6.94 -6.66
CA LEU A 98 13.96 -7.72 -6.49
C LEU A 98 12.93 -7.42 -7.57
N ALA A 99 12.76 -6.15 -7.97
CA ALA A 99 11.86 -5.76 -9.05
C ALA A 99 12.22 -6.43 -10.37
N ARG A 100 13.51 -6.55 -10.67
CA ARG A 100 14.00 -7.31 -11.84
C ARG A 100 13.76 -8.81 -11.68
N ARG A 101 14.06 -9.36 -10.48
CA ARG A 101 13.92 -10.80 -10.18
C ARG A 101 12.47 -11.29 -10.22
N LEU A 102 11.51 -10.43 -9.86
CA LEU A 102 10.07 -10.71 -9.84
C LEU A 102 9.33 -10.09 -11.03
N ALA A 103 10.03 -9.69 -12.09
CA ALA A 103 9.41 -9.10 -13.28
C ALA A 103 8.30 -10.01 -13.84
N GLY A 104 7.10 -9.45 -14.00
CA GLY A 104 5.91 -10.19 -14.42
C GLY A 104 5.18 -10.98 -13.30
N GLU A 105 5.82 -11.25 -12.17
CA GLU A 105 5.25 -12.01 -11.05
C GLU A 105 4.64 -11.10 -9.96
N ALA A 106 5.31 -9.98 -9.62
CA ALA A 106 4.87 -9.02 -8.63
C ALA A 106 5.30 -7.60 -9.00
N VAL A 107 4.65 -6.59 -8.42
CA VAL A 107 5.05 -5.19 -8.53
C VAL A 107 5.77 -4.79 -7.24
N VAL A 108 7.02 -4.31 -7.36
CA VAL A 108 7.80 -3.85 -6.21
C VAL A 108 7.70 -2.33 -6.14
N LEU A 109 7.32 -1.81 -4.98
CA LEU A 109 7.14 -0.38 -4.71
C LEU A 109 8.01 0.06 -3.55
N GLU A 110 8.51 1.29 -3.61
CA GLU A 110 9.21 1.95 -2.51
C GLU A 110 8.27 2.92 -1.80
N GLN A 111 8.10 2.76 -0.49
CA GLN A 111 7.16 3.54 0.30
C GLN A 111 7.53 5.03 0.36
N ASP A 112 8.82 5.34 0.41
CA ASP A 112 9.30 6.71 0.58
C ASP A 112 8.95 7.64 -0.59
N VAL A 113 8.52 7.09 -1.74
CA VAL A 113 8.10 7.89 -2.91
C VAL A 113 6.92 8.81 -2.60
N LEU A 114 6.05 8.43 -1.65
CA LEU A 114 4.94 9.25 -1.18
C LEU A 114 5.27 10.01 0.14
N TRP A 115 6.48 9.90 0.66
CA TRP A 115 6.91 10.59 1.87
C TRP A 115 7.21 12.05 1.57
N THR A 116 6.18 12.80 1.15
CA THR A 116 6.28 14.21 0.75
C THR A 116 5.24 15.04 1.51
N GLY A 117 5.50 16.34 1.63
CA GLY A 117 4.55 17.27 2.24
C GLY A 117 3.18 17.21 1.54
N GLY A 118 2.11 17.16 2.32
CA GLY A 118 0.72 17.05 1.84
C GLY A 118 0.22 15.63 1.55
N LEU A 119 1.10 14.64 1.46
CA LEU A 119 0.73 13.22 1.37
C LEU A 119 0.99 12.47 2.67
N ARG A 120 1.92 12.96 3.49
CA ARG A 120 2.17 12.50 4.84
C ARG A 120 1.29 13.31 5.79
N ASP A 121 0.46 12.63 6.58
CA ASP A 121 -0.30 13.28 7.66
C ASP A 121 0.57 13.54 8.89
N ASP A 122 0.20 14.54 9.69
CA ASP A 122 0.93 14.95 10.90
C ASP A 122 0.45 14.19 12.16
N VAL A 123 -0.43 13.20 11.99
CA VAL A 123 -0.90 12.33 13.07
C VAL A 123 0.16 11.24 13.32
N ASP A 124 0.40 10.94 14.58
CA ASP A 124 1.30 9.86 14.97
C ASP A 124 0.89 8.54 14.31
N GLY A 125 1.90 7.79 13.84
CA GLY A 125 1.70 6.57 13.07
C GLY A 125 1.24 6.79 11.62
N HIS A 126 0.99 8.01 11.16
CA HIS A 126 0.64 8.39 9.78
C HIS A 126 -0.45 7.50 9.13
N PRO A 127 -1.65 7.35 9.73
CA PRO A 127 -2.66 6.41 9.27
C PRO A 127 -3.17 6.72 7.87
N LEU A 128 -3.29 8.00 7.48
CA LEU A 128 -3.72 8.39 6.14
C LEU A 128 -2.68 8.02 5.07
N PHE A 129 -1.40 8.24 5.35
CA PHE A 129 -0.30 7.82 4.48
C PHE A 129 -0.32 6.29 4.29
N ARG A 130 -0.52 5.54 5.37
CA ARG A 130 -0.58 4.07 5.34
C ARG A 130 -1.81 3.56 4.60
N SER A 131 -2.99 4.14 4.86
CA SER A 131 -4.24 3.86 4.13
C SER A 131 -4.07 4.13 2.63
N THR A 132 -3.39 5.22 2.25
CA THR A 132 -3.11 5.54 0.84
C THR A 132 -2.29 4.44 0.18
N TRP A 133 -1.26 3.91 0.83
CA TRP A 133 -0.48 2.80 0.30
C TRP A 133 -1.30 1.52 0.14
N LEU A 134 -2.16 1.19 1.11
CA LEU A 134 -3.04 0.02 0.98
C LEU A 134 -4.02 0.18 -0.19
N ARG A 135 -4.58 1.37 -0.39
CA ARG A 135 -5.45 1.65 -1.55
C ARG A 135 -4.71 1.53 -2.88
N MET A 136 -3.50 2.06 -2.97
CA MET A 136 -2.67 1.93 -4.17
C MET A 136 -2.31 0.47 -4.47
N ALA A 137 -1.89 -0.29 -3.46
CA ALA A 137 -1.60 -1.71 -3.61
C ALA A 137 -2.85 -2.50 -4.06
N ALA A 138 -4.01 -2.23 -3.46
CA ALA A 138 -5.27 -2.85 -3.83
C ALA A 138 -5.68 -2.53 -5.28
N MET A 139 -5.46 -1.28 -5.75
CA MET A 139 -5.68 -0.88 -7.14
C MET A 139 -4.75 -1.66 -8.11
N ILE A 140 -3.48 -1.80 -7.76
CA ILE A 140 -2.50 -2.56 -8.57
C ILE A 140 -2.90 -4.03 -8.64
N HIS A 141 -3.42 -4.61 -7.55
CA HIS A 141 -3.92 -5.98 -7.52
C HIS A 141 -5.00 -6.24 -8.57
N GLN A 142 -5.81 -5.22 -8.95
CA GLN A 142 -6.83 -5.39 -9.99
C GLN A 142 -6.23 -5.69 -11.37
N ASN A 143 -4.91 -5.51 -11.55
CA ASN A 143 -4.16 -5.95 -12.73
C ASN A 143 -3.60 -7.39 -12.59
N GLY A 144 -4.02 -8.14 -11.57
CA GLY A 144 -3.68 -9.55 -11.37
C GLY A 144 -2.29 -9.81 -10.81
N ARG A 145 -1.57 -8.79 -10.33
CA ARG A 145 -0.23 -8.93 -9.73
C ARG A 145 -0.22 -8.50 -8.27
N PRO A 146 0.37 -9.31 -7.37
CA PRO A 146 0.58 -8.90 -6.00
C PRO A 146 1.63 -7.78 -5.91
N VAL A 147 1.59 -7.04 -4.81
CA VAL A 147 2.53 -5.95 -4.52
C VAL A 147 3.51 -6.39 -3.44
N VAL A 148 4.78 -6.05 -3.61
CA VAL A 148 5.82 -6.01 -2.58
C VAL A 148 6.06 -4.54 -2.25
N LEU A 149 5.67 -4.10 -1.07
CA LEU A 149 5.88 -2.75 -0.57
C LEU A 149 7.12 -2.71 0.31
N CYS A 150 8.16 -2.01 -0.14
CA CYS A 150 9.38 -1.77 0.60
C CYS A 150 9.22 -0.51 1.46
N GLY A 151 9.33 -0.64 2.77
CA GLY A 151 9.18 0.50 3.68
C GLY A 151 9.39 0.10 5.14
N THR A 152 9.12 1.02 6.04
CA THR A 152 9.16 0.77 7.48
C THR A 152 7.73 0.54 7.96
N VAL A 153 7.23 -0.69 7.87
CA VAL A 153 5.85 -1.07 8.19
C VAL A 153 5.81 -2.37 8.96
N VAL A 154 5.08 -2.39 10.04
CA VAL A 154 4.89 -3.56 10.91
C VAL A 154 3.39 -3.86 11.09
N PRO A 155 3.02 -5.08 11.53
CA PRO A 155 1.62 -5.48 11.66
C PRO A 155 0.71 -4.49 12.39
N PRO A 156 1.09 -3.92 13.57
CA PRO A 156 0.22 -2.95 14.26
C PRO A 156 -0.16 -1.72 13.45
N GLU A 157 0.56 -1.42 12.38
CA GLU A 157 0.34 -0.24 11.56
C GLU A 157 -0.60 -0.46 10.37
N PHE A 158 -0.66 -1.69 9.84
CA PHE A 158 -1.49 -2.03 8.68
C PHE A 158 -2.72 -2.86 9.03
N GLU A 159 -2.61 -3.78 9.97
CA GLU A 159 -3.70 -4.71 10.30
C GLU A 159 -4.98 -4.02 10.82
N PRO A 160 -4.90 -2.90 11.61
CA PRO A 160 -6.10 -2.20 12.06
C PRO A 160 -6.80 -1.35 11.00
N LEU A 161 -6.15 -1.08 9.85
CA LEU A 161 -6.70 -0.17 8.84
C LEU A 161 -7.89 -0.81 8.09
N PRO A 162 -8.94 -0.03 7.75
CA PRO A 162 -10.12 -0.55 7.07
C PRO A 162 -9.81 -1.15 5.70
N GLU A 163 -8.76 -0.68 5.03
CA GLU A 163 -8.31 -1.19 3.73
C GLU A 163 -7.70 -2.60 3.82
N ARG A 164 -7.41 -3.10 5.03
CA ARG A 164 -6.89 -4.46 5.26
C ARG A 164 -7.76 -5.53 4.60
N VAL A 165 -9.06 -5.32 4.50
CA VAL A 165 -10.01 -6.26 3.89
C VAL A 165 -9.77 -6.50 2.40
N PHE A 166 -9.08 -5.60 1.70
CA PHE A 166 -8.75 -5.75 0.28
C PHE A 166 -7.72 -6.84 -0.01
N PHE A 167 -7.02 -7.34 1.02
CA PHE A 167 -5.94 -8.31 0.88
C PHE A 167 -6.35 -9.67 1.44
N SER A 168 -5.93 -10.74 0.77
CA SER A 168 -6.10 -12.11 1.30
C SER A 168 -5.28 -12.32 2.57
N GLY A 169 -4.17 -11.63 2.68
CA GLY A 169 -3.28 -11.52 3.83
C GLY A 169 -2.26 -10.43 3.59
N ILE A 170 -1.72 -9.84 4.67
CA ILE A 170 -0.50 -9.05 4.59
C ILE A 170 0.60 -9.90 5.22
N HIS A 171 1.68 -10.08 4.48
CA HIS A 171 2.82 -10.90 4.89
C HIS A 171 4.03 -10.01 5.08
N TYR A 172 4.73 -10.16 6.19
CA TYR A 172 5.82 -9.29 6.59
C TYR A 172 7.14 -10.05 6.61
N LEU A 173 8.19 -9.45 6.05
CA LEU A 173 9.56 -9.90 6.15
C LEU A 173 10.44 -8.70 6.46
N ALA A 174 11.16 -8.73 7.57
CA ALA A 174 12.08 -7.69 7.96
C ALA A 174 13.52 -8.04 7.60
N LEU A 175 14.21 -7.09 6.99
CA LEU A 175 15.65 -7.13 6.82
C LEU A 175 16.28 -6.49 8.05
N VAL A 176 17.01 -7.28 8.84
CA VAL A 176 17.73 -6.87 10.05
C VAL A 176 19.24 -6.99 9.85
N ALA A 177 20.02 -6.38 10.71
CA ALA A 177 21.48 -6.54 10.72
C ALA A 177 22.02 -6.39 12.15
N GLU A 178 23.27 -6.79 12.37
CA GLU A 178 23.96 -6.51 13.63
C GLU A 178 24.09 -4.99 13.85
N PRO A 179 24.00 -4.51 15.12
CA PRO A 179 23.99 -3.08 15.43
C PRO A 179 25.17 -2.31 14.87
N GLU A 180 26.37 -2.88 14.91
CA GLU A 180 27.60 -2.27 14.41
C GLU A 180 27.55 -2.07 12.90
N VAL A 181 27.04 -3.07 12.18
CA VAL A 181 26.90 -3.03 10.70
C VAL A 181 25.83 -2.01 10.31
N LEU A 182 24.71 -1.98 11.04
CA LEU A 182 23.63 -1.03 10.81
C LEU A 182 24.13 0.41 11.03
N THR A 183 24.83 0.66 12.14
CA THR A 183 25.46 1.95 12.46
C THR A 183 26.43 2.40 11.37
N ALA A 184 27.33 1.53 10.95
CA ALA A 184 28.29 1.82 9.88
C ALA A 184 27.59 2.18 8.57
N ARG A 185 26.55 1.43 8.18
CA ARG A 185 25.75 1.69 6.97
C ARG A 185 25.02 3.03 7.05
N LEU A 186 24.49 3.42 8.22
CA LEU A 186 23.77 4.68 8.40
C LEU A 186 24.72 5.88 8.36
N ARG A 187 25.88 5.80 9.02
CA ARG A 187 26.92 6.85 9.01
C ARG A 187 27.53 7.04 7.62
N ALA A 188 27.60 6.00 6.80
CA ALA A 188 28.11 6.07 5.43
C ALA A 188 27.12 6.71 4.43
N ARG A 189 25.91 7.07 4.84
CA ARG A 189 24.92 7.70 3.96
C ARG A 189 25.28 9.14 3.63
N PRO A 190 24.87 9.66 2.46
CA PRO A 190 25.08 11.05 2.10
C PRO A 190 24.56 12.04 3.15
N ALA A 191 25.28 13.12 3.38
CA ALA A 191 24.97 14.13 4.42
C ALA A 191 23.55 14.73 4.31
N TRP A 192 23.00 14.85 3.09
CA TRP A 192 21.64 15.36 2.88
C TRP A 192 20.55 14.48 3.50
N ARG A 193 20.87 13.24 3.92
CA ARG A 193 19.95 12.35 4.64
C ARG A 193 19.89 12.64 6.14
N GLU A 194 20.78 13.50 6.63
CA GLU A 194 20.80 14.03 8.00
C GLU A 194 20.74 12.92 9.09
N TRP A 195 21.60 11.88 8.95
CA TRP A 195 21.72 10.84 9.96
C TRP A 195 22.63 11.30 11.09
N ASP A 196 22.00 11.68 12.20
CA ASP A 196 22.65 11.96 13.48
C ASP A 196 22.59 10.76 14.45
N GLU A 197 23.30 10.85 15.57
CA GLU A 197 23.35 9.76 16.54
C GLU A 197 21.98 9.43 17.17
N PRO A 198 21.10 10.40 17.52
CA PRO A 198 19.74 10.09 17.98
C PRO A 198 18.93 9.27 16.97
N ARG A 199 18.93 9.63 15.71
CA ARG A 199 18.21 8.89 14.66
C ARG A 199 18.80 7.50 14.41
N ILE A 200 20.13 7.37 14.57
CA ILE A 200 20.79 6.06 14.50
C ILE A 200 20.33 5.19 15.66
N ALA A 201 20.28 5.73 16.90
CA ALA A 201 19.81 5.03 18.08
C ALA A 201 18.37 4.53 17.92
N GLU A 202 17.45 5.36 17.40
CA GLU A 202 16.07 4.93 17.09
C GLU A 202 16.03 3.72 16.13
N MET A 203 16.91 3.70 15.13
CA MET A 203 16.95 2.58 14.19
C MET A 203 17.53 1.30 14.81
N LEU A 204 18.46 1.44 15.75
CA LEU A 204 18.98 0.30 16.51
C LEU A 204 17.91 -0.25 17.44
N GLU A 205 17.20 0.58 18.19
CA GLU A 205 16.07 0.18 19.03
C GLU A 205 14.99 -0.54 18.21
N PHE A 206 14.65 -0.01 17.02
CA PHE A 206 13.69 -0.66 16.13
C PHE A 206 14.19 -2.01 15.59
N ASN A 207 15.49 -2.12 15.29
CA ASN A 207 16.11 -3.38 14.88
C ASN A 207 16.04 -4.43 16.00
N ASP A 208 16.38 -4.04 17.20
CA ASP A 208 16.40 -4.93 18.38
C ASP A 208 14.97 -5.36 18.74
N TRP A 209 14.02 -4.44 18.68
CA TRP A 209 12.61 -4.75 18.88
C TRP A 209 12.10 -5.75 17.82
N LEU A 210 12.44 -5.59 16.54
CA LEU A 210 12.11 -6.56 15.51
C LEU A 210 12.72 -7.93 15.80
N ARG A 211 13.99 -7.99 16.22
CA ARG A 211 14.64 -9.26 16.56
C ARG A 211 13.98 -9.96 17.73
N ALA A 212 13.50 -9.20 18.71
CA ALA A 212 12.84 -9.74 19.90
C ALA A 212 11.38 -10.16 19.64
N GLU A 213 10.60 -9.31 18.96
CA GLU A 213 9.15 -9.43 18.95
C GLU A 213 8.56 -9.95 17.63
N ALA A 214 9.34 -10.04 16.56
CA ALA A 214 8.83 -10.38 15.21
C ALA A 214 7.99 -11.67 15.19
N ALA A 215 8.39 -12.70 15.90
CA ALA A 215 7.71 -13.99 15.93
C ALA A 215 6.38 -13.97 16.70
N THR A 216 6.23 -13.04 17.66
CA THR A 216 5.04 -12.91 18.51
C THR A 216 3.98 -11.96 17.94
N MET A 217 4.33 -11.16 16.93
CA MET A 217 3.41 -10.27 16.25
C MET A 217 2.27 -11.02 15.56
N SER A 218 1.15 -10.37 15.36
CA SER A 218 -0.01 -10.94 14.67
C SER A 218 -0.39 -10.08 13.46
N PRO A 219 -0.13 -10.56 12.22
CA PRO A 219 0.59 -11.81 11.88
C PRO A 219 2.10 -11.72 12.20
N PRO A 220 2.81 -12.86 12.28
CA PRO A 220 4.23 -12.85 12.59
C PRO A 220 5.05 -12.22 11.45
N VAL A 221 6.17 -11.61 11.81
CA VAL A 221 7.15 -11.05 10.88
C VAL A 221 8.29 -12.04 10.70
N ALA A 222 8.55 -12.45 9.45
CA ALA A 222 9.75 -13.22 9.14
C ALA A 222 10.99 -12.32 9.19
N LEU A 223 12.12 -12.85 9.63
CA LEU A 223 13.38 -12.12 9.67
C LEU A 223 14.37 -12.69 8.64
N PHE A 224 15.13 -11.80 8.04
CA PHE A 224 16.32 -12.13 7.27
C PHE A 224 17.47 -11.22 7.70
N ASP A 225 18.54 -11.84 8.19
CA ASP A 225 19.74 -11.12 8.61
C ASP A 225 20.62 -10.79 7.42
N THR A 226 20.93 -9.49 7.25
CA THR A 226 21.72 -8.95 6.15
C THR A 226 23.14 -8.58 6.58
N THR A 227 23.58 -8.95 7.78
CA THR A 227 24.90 -8.60 8.33
C THR A 227 26.00 -8.95 7.36
N ASP A 228 26.12 -10.23 7.03
CA ASP A 228 27.14 -10.77 6.14
C ASP A 228 26.55 -11.28 4.81
N ALA A 229 25.24 -11.10 4.61
CA ALA A 229 24.57 -11.64 3.44
C ALA A 229 24.89 -10.82 2.18
N PRO A 230 25.37 -11.45 1.11
CA PRO A 230 25.48 -10.82 -0.20
C PRO A 230 24.13 -10.33 -0.71
N LEU A 231 24.11 -9.25 -1.48
CA LEU A 231 22.88 -8.70 -2.07
C LEU A 231 22.04 -9.77 -2.78
N GLU A 232 22.65 -10.60 -3.58
CA GLU A 232 21.96 -11.66 -4.34
C GLU A 232 21.28 -12.68 -3.41
N ALA A 233 21.91 -13.04 -2.30
CA ALA A 233 21.31 -13.95 -1.31
C ALA A 233 20.06 -13.34 -0.67
N ALA A 234 20.09 -12.05 -0.33
CA ALA A 234 18.93 -11.34 0.18
C ALA A 234 17.81 -11.26 -0.85
N VAL A 235 18.12 -10.93 -2.09
CA VAL A 235 17.16 -10.89 -3.22
C VAL A 235 16.53 -12.24 -3.46
N ASP A 236 17.33 -13.31 -3.49
CA ASP A 236 16.85 -14.68 -3.69
C ASP A 236 15.95 -15.14 -2.56
N HIS A 237 16.33 -14.84 -1.32
CA HIS A 237 15.53 -15.17 -0.15
C HIS A 237 14.15 -14.51 -0.20
N VAL A 238 14.11 -13.19 -0.46
CA VAL A 238 12.85 -12.43 -0.54
C VAL A 238 12.01 -12.90 -1.72
N ALA A 239 12.61 -13.12 -2.89
CA ALA A 239 11.87 -13.63 -4.05
C ALA A 239 11.28 -15.02 -3.81
N ALA A 240 12.05 -15.92 -3.20
CA ALA A 240 11.55 -17.24 -2.82
C ALA A 240 10.41 -17.18 -1.80
N TRP A 241 10.50 -16.27 -0.81
CA TRP A 241 9.44 -16.03 0.15
C TRP A 241 8.15 -15.54 -0.55
N VAL A 242 8.23 -14.53 -1.42
CA VAL A 242 7.09 -14.04 -2.20
C VAL A 242 6.43 -15.16 -3.00
N ARG A 243 7.22 -15.97 -3.72
CA ARG A 243 6.71 -17.08 -4.53
C ARG A 243 6.04 -18.16 -3.71
N ARG A 244 6.62 -18.56 -2.56
CA ARG A 244 6.02 -19.56 -1.65
C ARG A 244 4.66 -19.11 -1.16
N VAL A 245 4.57 -17.89 -0.64
CA VAL A 245 3.32 -17.34 -0.09
C VAL A 245 2.27 -17.13 -1.18
N ALA A 246 2.64 -16.55 -2.32
CA ALA A 246 1.72 -16.37 -3.45
C ALA A 246 1.19 -17.71 -3.98
N SER A 247 2.02 -18.76 -4.00
CA SER A 247 1.59 -20.10 -4.40
C SER A 247 0.64 -20.75 -3.38
N ALA A 248 0.89 -20.56 -2.07
CA ALA A 248 0.00 -21.03 -1.02
C ALA A 248 -1.36 -20.32 -1.08
N ALA A 249 -1.37 -19.00 -1.25
CA ALA A 249 -2.61 -18.22 -1.38
C ALA A 249 -3.46 -18.65 -2.59
N ARG A 250 -2.84 -19.01 -3.71
CA ARG A 250 -3.55 -19.57 -4.88
C ARG A 250 -4.18 -20.94 -4.60
N ARG A 251 -3.54 -21.79 -3.80
CA ARG A 251 -4.07 -23.12 -3.44
C ARG A 251 -5.22 -23.04 -2.43
N SER A 252 -5.17 -22.12 -1.48
CA SER A 252 -6.21 -21.91 -0.45
C SER A 252 -7.39 -21.07 -0.93
N GLY A 253 -7.21 -20.29 -1.98
CA GLY A 253 -8.27 -19.53 -2.66
C GLY A 253 -9.09 -20.47 -3.52
N SER A 254 -10.16 -21.06 -2.96
CA SER A 254 -11.13 -21.95 -3.60
C SER A 254 -12.00 -21.30 -4.69
N PRO A 255 -12.78 -22.04 -5.44
CA PRO A 255 -12.89 -21.95 -6.88
C PRO A 255 -13.87 -20.86 -7.30
N GLY A 256 -13.43 -19.96 -8.16
CA GLY A 256 -14.33 -18.94 -8.68
C GLY A 256 -13.72 -17.90 -9.62
N ALA A 257 -12.56 -18.13 -10.18
CA ALA A 257 -12.03 -17.25 -11.19
C ALA A 257 -11.28 -17.99 -12.32
N ALA A 258 -11.94 -18.96 -12.93
CA ALA A 258 -11.64 -19.30 -14.32
C ALA A 258 -12.45 -18.33 -15.19
N LEU A 259 -11.99 -17.12 -15.40
CA LEU A 259 -12.36 -16.32 -16.55
C LEU A 259 -11.79 -17.05 -17.77
N LYS A 260 -12.67 -17.78 -18.47
CA LYS A 260 -12.39 -18.33 -19.79
C LYS A 260 -11.90 -17.19 -20.68
N ARG A 261 -10.79 -17.46 -21.36
CA ARG A 261 -10.22 -16.66 -22.45
C ARG A 261 -11.24 -16.50 -23.57
#